data_b78d397a7ebdf10015ab11c2a18bf6f8
#
_entry.id   b78d397a7ebdf10015ab11c2a18bf6f8
#
_cell.length_a   1.000
_cell.length_b   1.000
_cell.length_c   1.000
_cell.angle_alpha   90.00
_cell.angle_beta   90.00
_cell.angle_gamma   90.00
#
_symmetry.space_group_name_H-M   'P 1'
#
loop_
_entity.id
_entity.type
_entity.pdbx_description
1 polymer ?
#
loop_
_entity_poly.entity_id
_entity_poly.type
_entity_poly.pdbx_seq_one_letter_code
_entity_poly.pdbx_strand_id
1 'polypeptide(L)'
;MVYAADENRYEKMPVRRVSDSGLILPALSFGLWRNLGDEKPLANSREVMLKAFDNGIYSFDNASNYGPSNGSAEETFGAVYQSDLKPYRDELVITTKAGYHMWPGPLGEFSGRKTLHAALDLSLKRMHLDYVDIFYAHRFDPNTNLEETAVALNDLVRQGKALYVGVSNYTAEQTAAIIEIFKDLHTPFVVNQVSYNLLHREEAEADGMLDLLNDNHAGVVAYGPLAEGLLTNRYLDGFPADFPLHRTNANLAQDQEATVAKLNALNAVAADRGQTLAQLAMAWLLKDPRVASIVIGASSLEHLLDNVKVTDNMTLSDEELAKIEQILK
;
A
#
# COMPACT_ATOMS: atom_id res chain seq x y z
N MET A 1 11.93 11.85 -26.12
CA MET A 1 10.65 12.61 -26.15
C MET A 1 10.33 12.99 -24.72
N VAL A 2 9.84 14.19 -24.50
CA VAL A 2 9.30 14.60 -23.20
C VAL A 2 8.05 13.79 -22.94
N TYR A 3 7.89 13.25 -21.74
CA TYR A 3 6.69 12.51 -21.36
C TYR A 3 5.48 13.47 -21.33
N ALA A 4 4.37 12.99 -21.87
CA ALA A 4 3.06 13.62 -21.75
C ALA A 4 2.09 12.52 -21.27
N ALA A 5 1.41 12.76 -20.15
CA ALA A 5 0.46 11.82 -19.59
C ALA A 5 -0.75 11.64 -20.50
N ASP A 6 -1.36 10.46 -20.49
CA ASP A 6 -2.60 10.18 -21.20
C ASP A 6 -3.71 11.14 -20.72
N GLU A 7 -4.37 11.84 -21.63
CA GLU A 7 -5.44 12.80 -21.29
C GLU A 7 -6.65 12.12 -20.65
N ASN A 8 -6.90 10.84 -20.98
CA ASN A 8 -8.03 10.05 -20.50
C ASN A 8 -7.69 9.19 -19.28
N ARG A 9 -6.54 9.40 -18.65
CA ARG A 9 -6.02 8.55 -17.54
C ARG A 9 -6.98 8.37 -16.37
N TYR A 10 -7.89 9.31 -16.14
CA TYR A 10 -8.84 9.26 -15.03
C TYR A 10 -10.21 8.66 -15.36
N GLU A 11 -10.44 8.25 -16.63
CA GLU A 11 -11.77 7.75 -17.04
C GLU A 11 -12.12 6.38 -16.50
N LYS A 12 -11.12 5.52 -16.24
CA LYS A 12 -11.35 4.12 -15.88
C LYS A 12 -11.05 3.79 -14.43
N MET A 13 -10.08 4.47 -13.81
CA MET A 13 -9.69 4.19 -12.42
C MET A 13 -10.71 4.78 -11.45
N PRO A 14 -11.45 3.96 -10.70
CA PRO A 14 -12.34 4.45 -9.66
C PRO A 14 -11.54 5.19 -8.58
N VAL A 15 -12.11 6.26 -8.08
CA VAL A 15 -11.53 7.04 -6.97
C VAL A 15 -12.35 6.83 -5.71
N ARG A 16 -11.69 6.89 -4.54
CA ARG A 16 -12.28 6.67 -3.24
C ARG A 16 -11.88 7.80 -2.29
N ARG A 17 -12.87 8.45 -1.71
CA ARG A 17 -12.60 9.38 -0.62
C ARG A 17 -12.22 8.61 0.63
N VAL A 18 -11.20 9.06 1.33
CA VAL A 18 -10.81 8.46 2.61
C VAL A 18 -11.80 8.93 3.66
N SER A 19 -12.80 8.11 3.96
CA SER A 19 -13.96 8.46 4.78
C SER A 19 -14.59 9.79 4.32
N ASP A 20 -14.72 10.77 5.19
CA ASP A 20 -15.21 12.12 4.88
C ASP A 20 -14.09 13.19 4.87
N SER A 21 -12.81 12.75 4.86
CA SER A 21 -11.67 13.66 4.70
C SER A 21 -11.64 14.30 3.30
N GLY A 22 -10.79 15.32 3.10
CA GLY A 22 -10.54 15.92 1.79
C GLY A 22 -9.70 15.03 0.85
N LEU A 23 -9.08 13.97 1.36
CA LEU A 23 -8.20 13.12 0.58
C LEU A 23 -8.98 12.13 -0.27
N ILE A 24 -8.64 12.08 -1.57
CA ILE A 24 -9.21 11.13 -2.53
C ILE A 24 -8.06 10.31 -3.10
N LEU A 25 -8.17 8.99 -3.02
CA LEU A 25 -7.19 8.04 -3.54
C LEU A 25 -7.74 7.28 -4.75
N PRO A 26 -6.90 6.83 -5.68
CA PRO A 26 -7.30 5.85 -6.69
C PRO A 26 -7.58 4.51 -5.99
N ALA A 27 -8.47 3.70 -6.53
CA ALA A 27 -8.75 2.36 -6.00
C ALA A 27 -7.47 1.51 -5.87
N LEU A 28 -6.53 1.69 -6.80
CA LEU A 28 -5.21 1.08 -6.79
C LEU A 28 -4.12 2.15 -6.60
N SER A 29 -3.24 1.96 -5.63
CA SER A 29 -2.00 2.72 -5.43
C SER A 29 -0.80 1.89 -5.87
N PHE A 30 0.25 2.53 -6.40
CA PHE A 30 1.45 1.83 -6.84
C PHE A 30 2.50 1.78 -5.73
N GLY A 31 2.80 0.56 -5.24
CA GLY A 31 3.79 0.33 -4.20
C GLY A 31 5.20 0.12 -4.77
N LEU A 32 6.18 0.77 -4.14
CA LEU A 32 7.57 0.78 -4.57
C LEU A 32 8.48 -0.16 -3.74
N TRP A 33 7.91 -1.04 -2.92
CA TRP A 33 8.70 -1.90 -2.03
C TRP A 33 9.61 -2.88 -2.77
N ARG A 34 9.10 -3.56 -3.80
CA ARG A 34 9.83 -4.59 -4.57
C ARG A 34 9.92 -4.22 -6.04
N ASN A 35 10.90 -4.79 -6.73
CA ASN A 35 11.13 -4.61 -8.16
C ASN A 35 11.56 -3.20 -8.59
N LEU A 36 11.89 -2.33 -7.62
CA LEU A 36 12.37 -0.96 -7.82
C LEU A 36 13.62 -0.74 -6.97
N GLY A 37 14.45 0.20 -7.35
CA GLY A 37 15.71 0.51 -6.69
C GLY A 37 16.92 0.21 -7.56
N ASP A 38 18.09 0.16 -6.94
CA ASP A 38 19.40 0.15 -7.58
C ASP A 38 19.79 -1.16 -8.30
N GLU A 39 19.06 -2.25 -8.13
CA GLU A 39 19.27 -3.51 -8.87
C GLU A 39 18.48 -3.60 -10.18
N LYS A 40 17.61 -2.65 -10.48
CA LYS A 40 16.80 -2.64 -11.69
C LYS A 40 17.17 -1.47 -12.60
N PRO A 41 17.18 -1.67 -13.94
CA PRO A 41 17.38 -0.54 -14.84
C PRO A 41 16.31 0.53 -14.64
N LEU A 42 16.74 1.79 -14.51
CA LEU A 42 15.84 2.93 -14.32
C LEU A 42 14.77 3.01 -15.43
N ALA A 43 15.13 2.62 -16.65
CA ALA A 43 14.20 2.62 -17.78
C ALA A 43 12.97 1.73 -17.54
N ASN A 44 13.13 0.57 -16.92
CA ASN A 44 12.03 -0.34 -16.61
C ASN A 44 11.13 0.24 -15.52
N SER A 45 11.74 0.77 -14.45
CA SER A 45 11.02 1.43 -13.37
C SER A 45 10.23 2.63 -13.88
N ARG A 46 10.87 3.44 -14.73
CA ARG A 46 10.24 4.59 -15.39
C ARG A 46 9.03 4.17 -16.23
N GLU A 47 9.17 3.16 -17.07
CA GLU A 47 8.08 2.67 -17.92
C GLU A 47 6.87 2.25 -17.10
N VAL A 48 7.08 1.43 -16.05
CA VAL A 48 5.98 0.94 -15.21
C VAL A 48 5.31 2.10 -14.44
N MET A 49 6.07 3.03 -13.87
CA MET A 49 5.52 4.18 -13.13
C MET A 49 4.71 5.11 -14.03
N LEU A 50 5.20 5.43 -15.22
CA LEU A 50 4.49 6.29 -16.16
C LEU A 50 3.21 5.61 -16.67
N LYS A 51 3.27 4.29 -16.93
CA LYS A 51 2.08 3.53 -17.30
C LYS A 51 1.09 3.36 -16.16
N ALA A 52 1.54 3.29 -14.90
CA ALA A 52 0.64 3.37 -13.76
C ALA A 52 -0.13 4.70 -13.77
N PHE A 53 0.56 5.82 -13.93
CA PHE A 53 -0.07 7.14 -14.01
C PHE A 53 -1.00 7.28 -15.23
N ASP A 54 -0.60 6.81 -16.41
CA ASP A 54 -1.43 6.78 -17.63
C ASP A 54 -2.72 5.95 -17.47
N ASN A 55 -2.79 5.07 -16.47
CA ASN A 55 -3.97 4.27 -16.12
C ASN A 55 -4.70 4.77 -14.86
N GLY A 56 -4.46 6.02 -14.45
CA GLY A 56 -5.17 6.66 -13.34
C GLY A 56 -4.66 6.29 -11.94
N ILE A 57 -3.52 5.58 -11.83
CA ILE A 57 -2.86 5.34 -10.56
C ILE A 57 -1.98 6.54 -10.24
N TYR A 58 -2.53 7.52 -9.55
CA TYR A 58 -1.83 8.74 -9.16
C TYR A 58 -1.28 8.71 -7.74
N SER A 59 -1.46 7.61 -7.00
CA SER A 59 -0.92 7.40 -5.67
C SER A 59 0.30 6.48 -5.72
N PHE A 60 1.48 6.96 -5.25
CA PHE A 60 2.75 6.25 -5.21
C PHE A 60 3.19 6.07 -3.76
N ASP A 61 3.27 4.80 -3.33
CA ASP A 61 3.54 4.43 -1.94
C ASP A 61 4.98 3.94 -1.76
N ASN A 62 5.78 4.74 -1.04
CA ASN A 62 7.18 4.49 -0.76
C ASN A 62 7.46 4.28 0.74
N ALA A 63 8.71 4.03 1.10
CA ALA A 63 9.23 4.08 2.45
C ALA A 63 10.75 4.30 2.43
N SER A 64 11.28 4.91 3.49
CA SER A 64 12.68 5.25 3.64
C SER A 64 13.65 4.05 3.64
N ASN A 65 13.12 2.84 3.83
CA ASN A 65 13.88 1.58 3.78
C ASN A 65 13.61 0.74 2.53
N TYR A 66 12.79 1.20 1.57
CA TYR A 66 12.47 0.43 0.38
C TYR A 66 13.61 0.40 -0.65
N GLY A 67 13.66 -0.71 -1.37
CA GLY A 67 14.69 -1.03 -2.36
C GLY A 67 15.73 -2.01 -1.83
N PRO A 68 16.58 -2.59 -2.71
CA PRO A 68 17.69 -3.49 -2.31
C PRO A 68 18.65 -2.80 -1.34
N SER A 69 19.07 -1.57 -1.65
CA SER A 69 19.72 -0.67 -0.69
C SER A 69 18.66 0.26 -0.09
N ASN A 70 18.70 0.46 1.23
CA ASN A 70 17.72 1.31 1.94
C ASN A 70 17.62 2.70 1.30
N GLY A 71 16.43 3.04 0.81
CA GLY A 71 16.11 4.32 0.17
C GLY A 71 16.33 4.35 -1.34
N SER A 72 16.87 3.29 -1.96
CA SER A 72 17.09 3.26 -3.41
C SER A 72 15.77 3.29 -4.21
N ALA A 73 14.66 2.82 -3.63
CA ALA A 73 13.35 2.98 -4.25
C ALA A 73 12.88 4.45 -4.28
N GLU A 74 13.15 5.22 -3.22
CA GLU A 74 12.90 6.66 -3.19
C GLU A 74 13.78 7.42 -4.20
N GLU A 75 15.06 7.04 -4.35
CA GLU A 75 15.97 7.62 -5.33
C GLU A 75 15.50 7.32 -6.77
N THR A 76 15.07 6.08 -7.02
CA THR A 76 14.50 5.67 -8.32
C THR A 76 13.24 6.47 -8.64
N PHE A 77 12.31 6.59 -7.67
CA PHE A 77 11.11 7.42 -7.83
C PHE A 77 11.49 8.89 -8.08
N GLY A 78 12.42 9.44 -7.31
CA GLY A 78 12.88 10.81 -7.44
C GLY A 78 13.46 11.12 -8.83
N ALA A 79 14.22 10.19 -9.41
CA ALA A 79 14.74 10.33 -10.77
C ALA A 79 13.61 10.39 -11.82
N VAL A 80 12.61 9.52 -11.71
CA VAL A 80 11.44 9.53 -12.61
C VAL A 80 10.57 10.77 -12.36
N TYR A 81 10.37 11.14 -11.11
CA TYR A 81 9.62 12.35 -10.75
C TYR A 81 10.25 13.59 -11.39
N GLN A 82 11.55 13.81 -11.22
CA GLN A 82 12.25 14.97 -11.77
C GLN A 82 12.22 15.03 -13.30
N SER A 83 12.34 13.88 -13.97
CA SER A 83 12.40 13.83 -15.43
C SER A 83 11.03 13.95 -16.11
N ASP A 84 9.97 13.40 -15.46
CA ASP A 84 8.70 13.17 -16.15
C ASP A 84 7.46 13.60 -15.37
N LEU A 85 7.39 13.33 -14.04
CA LEU A 85 6.16 13.50 -13.25
C LEU A 85 6.06 14.86 -12.55
N LYS A 86 7.13 15.63 -12.46
CA LYS A 86 7.15 16.93 -11.80
C LYS A 86 6.08 17.92 -12.28
N PRO A 87 5.76 18.02 -13.59
CA PRO A 87 4.67 18.87 -14.05
C PRO A 87 3.28 18.49 -13.52
N TYR A 88 3.14 17.26 -13.00
CA TYR A 88 1.87 16.70 -12.50
C TYR A 88 1.84 16.62 -10.97
N ARG A 89 2.74 17.30 -10.23
CA ARG A 89 2.84 17.19 -8.76
C ARG A 89 1.50 17.36 -8.06
N ASP A 90 0.70 18.30 -8.49
CA ASP A 90 -0.60 18.63 -7.88
C ASP A 90 -1.69 17.57 -8.15
N GLU A 91 -1.46 16.68 -9.10
CA GLU A 91 -2.33 15.55 -9.39
C GLU A 91 -1.91 14.27 -8.64
N LEU A 92 -0.70 14.24 -8.06
CA LEU A 92 -0.12 13.06 -7.44
C LEU A 92 -0.36 13.04 -5.93
N VAL A 93 -0.58 11.84 -5.40
CA VAL A 93 -0.47 11.53 -3.98
C VAL A 93 0.81 10.72 -3.76
N ILE A 94 1.80 11.33 -3.13
CA ILE A 94 3.10 10.71 -2.86
C ILE A 94 3.22 10.46 -1.38
N THR A 95 3.47 9.19 -1.00
CA THR A 95 3.58 8.79 0.38
C THR A 95 4.95 8.20 0.69
N THR A 96 5.41 8.35 1.93
CA THR A 96 6.57 7.63 2.44
C THR A 96 6.43 7.34 3.93
N LYS A 97 7.30 6.47 4.44
CA LYS A 97 7.19 5.90 5.79
C LYS A 97 8.57 5.82 6.45
N ALA A 98 8.60 5.90 7.78
CA ALA A 98 9.78 5.63 8.59
C ALA A 98 9.46 4.70 9.76
N GLY A 99 10.37 3.75 10.09
CA GLY A 99 10.19 2.87 11.23
C GLY A 99 10.88 1.51 11.14
N TYR A 100 11.04 0.95 9.95
CA TYR A 100 11.92 -0.20 9.75
C TYR A 100 13.35 0.27 9.54
N HIS A 101 14.31 -0.67 9.65
CA HIS A 101 15.73 -0.35 9.57
C HIS A 101 16.06 0.49 8.33
N MET A 102 16.52 1.72 8.55
CA MET A 102 16.80 2.73 7.51
C MET A 102 18.29 3.04 7.35
N TRP A 103 19.04 3.01 8.45
CA TRP A 103 20.49 3.21 8.51
C TRP A 103 21.09 2.53 9.74
N PRO A 104 22.41 2.30 9.79
CA PRO A 104 23.07 1.67 10.92
C PRO A 104 22.96 2.48 12.22
N GLY A 105 22.96 1.76 13.34
CA GLY A 105 23.01 2.36 14.67
C GLY A 105 21.64 2.52 15.34
N PRO A 106 21.63 2.95 16.62
CA PRO A 106 20.43 2.88 17.47
C PRO A 106 19.30 3.85 17.09
N LEU A 107 19.57 4.79 16.20
CA LEU A 107 18.57 5.78 15.73
C LEU A 107 18.09 5.50 14.30
N GLY A 108 18.47 4.35 13.72
CA GLY A 108 18.12 3.99 12.35
C GLY A 108 16.82 3.19 12.23
N GLU A 109 16.02 3.12 13.29
CA GLU A 109 14.84 2.26 13.36
C GLU A 109 13.79 2.86 14.29
N PHE A 110 12.54 2.38 14.18
CA PHE A 110 11.38 2.82 14.96
C PHE A 110 10.93 4.27 14.72
N SER A 111 10.12 4.80 15.63
CA SER A 111 9.33 6.02 15.40
C SER A 111 9.59 7.12 16.43
N GLY A 112 10.77 7.12 17.05
CA GLY A 112 11.20 8.21 17.93
C GLY A 112 11.32 9.53 17.16
N ARG A 113 11.12 10.65 17.84
CA ARG A 113 11.09 12.01 17.26
C ARG A 113 12.27 12.29 16.34
N LYS A 114 13.51 12.05 16.81
CA LYS A 114 14.70 12.29 16.00
C LYS A 114 14.73 11.46 14.72
N THR A 115 14.31 10.20 14.83
CA THR A 115 14.31 9.24 13.72
C THR A 115 13.29 9.66 12.65
N LEU A 116 12.07 10.01 13.04
CA LEU A 116 11.01 10.45 12.11
C LEU A 116 11.41 11.70 11.34
N HIS A 117 11.95 12.73 12.04
CA HIS A 117 12.41 13.96 11.38
C HIS A 117 13.55 13.70 10.39
N ALA A 118 14.58 12.96 10.82
CA ALA A 118 15.72 12.65 9.96
C ALA A 118 15.31 11.80 8.75
N ALA A 119 14.41 10.84 8.93
CA ALA A 119 13.92 9.98 7.86
C ALA A 119 13.14 10.78 6.81
N LEU A 120 12.18 11.63 7.22
CA LEU A 120 11.43 12.42 6.26
C LEU A 120 12.33 13.41 5.50
N ASP A 121 13.28 14.05 6.17
CA ASP A 121 14.23 14.95 5.51
C ASP A 121 15.08 14.23 4.46
N LEU A 122 15.52 13.00 4.74
CA LEU A 122 16.23 12.16 3.76
C LEU A 122 15.30 11.72 2.61
N SER A 123 14.08 11.31 2.90
CA SER A 123 13.08 10.89 1.92
C SER A 123 12.74 12.03 0.95
N LEU A 124 12.48 13.23 1.45
CA LEU A 124 12.24 14.42 0.63
C LEU A 124 13.42 14.73 -0.30
N LYS A 125 14.66 14.63 0.23
CA LYS A 125 15.86 14.83 -0.56
C LYS A 125 16.02 13.79 -1.67
N ARG A 126 15.80 12.49 -1.38
CA ARG A 126 15.89 11.39 -2.36
C ARG A 126 14.84 11.52 -3.45
N MET A 127 13.62 11.85 -3.07
CA MET A 127 12.51 12.01 -4.01
C MET A 127 12.46 13.37 -4.71
N HIS A 128 13.33 14.32 -4.33
CA HIS A 128 13.34 15.71 -4.84
C HIS A 128 12.01 16.44 -4.62
N LEU A 129 11.42 16.27 -3.45
CA LEU A 129 10.14 16.84 -3.06
C LEU A 129 10.32 17.87 -1.94
N ASP A 130 9.44 18.87 -1.90
CA ASP A 130 9.31 19.81 -0.80
C ASP A 130 8.44 19.26 0.32
N TYR A 131 7.45 18.41 -0.02
CA TYR A 131 6.54 17.75 0.90
C TYR A 131 6.04 16.41 0.33
N VAL A 132 5.57 15.53 1.22
CA VAL A 132 4.78 14.35 0.87
C VAL A 132 3.31 14.57 1.23
N ASP A 133 2.40 13.86 0.55
CA ASP A 133 0.98 13.96 0.84
C ASP A 133 0.63 13.22 2.12
N ILE A 134 1.18 12.00 2.33
CA ILE A 134 1.00 11.27 3.59
C ILE A 134 2.37 10.79 4.09
N PHE A 135 2.67 11.05 5.37
CA PHE A 135 3.82 10.48 6.04
C PHE A 135 3.37 9.48 7.12
N TYR A 136 3.97 8.28 7.12
CA TYR A 136 3.58 7.21 8.03
C TYR A 136 4.62 6.92 9.11
N ALA A 137 4.16 6.68 10.35
CA ALA A 137 4.90 5.80 11.25
C ALA A 137 4.72 4.36 10.75
N HIS A 138 5.81 3.74 10.25
CA HIS A 138 5.77 2.48 9.48
C HIS A 138 5.41 1.26 10.32
N ARG A 139 5.68 1.31 11.62
CA ARG A 139 5.28 0.31 12.60
C ARG A 139 5.23 0.93 13.99
N PHE A 140 4.49 0.29 14.89
CA PHE A 140 4.44 0.66 16.30
C PHE A 140 5.83 0.51 16.96
N ASP A 141 6.20 1.48 17.79
CA ASP A 141 7.40 1.46 18.59
C ASP A 141 7.04 1.16 20.07
N PRO A 142 7.30 -0.05 20.57
CA PRO A 142 6.94 -0.41 21.92
C PRO A 142 7.82 0.26 22.99
N ASN A 143 8.92 0.89 22.60
CA ASN A 143 9.90 1.48 23.51
C ASN A 143 9.84 3.01 23.56
N THR A 144 9.12 3.65 22.63
CA THR A 144 8.93 5.09 22.60
C THR A 144 7.53 5.45 23.10
N ASN A 145 7.43 6.49 23.91
CA ASN A 145 6.12 7.01 24.32
C ASN A 145 5.32 7.39 23.06
N LEU A 146 4.10 6.88 22.96
CA LEU A 146 3.23 7.11 21.81
C LEU A 146 2.95 8.59 21.55
N GLU A 147 2.88 9.40 22.62
CA GLU A 147 2.74 10.85 22.52
C GLU A 147 3.96 11.49 21.81
N GLU A 148 5.19 11.03 22.06
CA GLU A 148 6.38 11.52 21.35
C GLU A 148 6.27 11.27 19.86
N THR A 149 5.85 10.07 19.46
CA THR A 149 5.63 9.72 18.06
C THR A 149 4.55 10.61 17.43
N ALA A 150 3.42 10.78 18.11
CA ALA A 150 2.30 11.61 17.63
C ALA A 150 2.69 13.09 17.49
N VAL A 151 3.37 13.65 18.49
CA VAL A 151 3.87 15.04 18.45
C VAL A 151 4.90 15.21 17.32
N ALA A 152 5.79 14.24 17.10
CA ALA A 152 6.77 14.31 16.02
C ALA A 152 6.08 14.33 14.64
N LEU A 153 5.07 13.50 14.41
CA LEU A 153 4.28 13.51 13.19
C LEU A 153 3.52 14.83 13.00
N ASN A 154 2.89 15.34 14.07
CA ASN A 154 2.22 16.64 14.04
C ASN A 154 3.17 17.80 13.69
N ASP A 155 4.38 17.79 14.26
CA ASP A 155 5.38 18.82 13.96
C ASP A 155 5.80 18.82 12.49
N LEU A 156 5.91 17.66 11.86
CA LEU A 156 6.23 17.53 10.44
C LEU A 156 5.11 18.09 9.54
N VAL A 157 3.85 17.90 9.94
CA VAL A 157 2.70 18.56 9.28
C VAL A 157 2.78 20.08 9.45
N ARG A 158 3.01 20.57 10.69
CA ARG A 158 3.10 22.01 10.96
C ARG A 158 4.29 22.68 10.25
N GLN A 159 5.35 21.92 9.94
CA GLN A 159 6.47 22.38 9.13
C GLN A 159 6.17 22.36 7.62
N GLY A 160 5.01 21.86 7.20
CA GLY A 160 4.63 21.74 5.80
C GLY A 160 5.38 20.63 5.03
N LYS A 161 6.01 19.68 5.74
CA LYS A 161 6.72 18.55 5.13
C LYS A 161 5.82 17.36 4.82
N ALA A 162 4.65 17.29 5.43
CA ALA A 162 3.58 16.34 5.14
C ALA A 162 2.24 17.06 5.20
N LEU A 163 1.29 16.69 4.33
CA LEU A 163 -0.08 17.24 4.37
C LEU A 163 -0.96 16.46 5.35
N TYR A 164 -0.80 15.15 5.38
CA TYR A 164 -1.51 14.21 6.23
C TYR A 164 -0.53 13.26 6.91
N VAL A 165 -0.97 12.64 7.98
CA VAL A 165 -0.25 11.55 8.64
C VAL A 165 -1.05 10.26 8.60
N GLY A 166 -0.33 9.13 8.64
CA GLY A 166 -0.86 7.80 8.79
C GLY A 166 -0.02 6.97 9.75
N VAL A 167 -0.53 5.81 10.08
CA VAL A 167 0.25 4.75 10.72
C VAL A 167 0.21 3.51 9.84
N SER A 168 1.13 2.58 10.07
CA SER A 168 1.15 1.29 9.37
C SER A 168 1.48 0.19 10.37
N ASN A 169 0.86 -0.98 10.23
CA ASN A 169 1.07 -2.13 11.11
C ASN A 169 0.78 -1.84 12.61
N TYR A 170 -0.12 -0.93 12.89
CA TYR A 170 -0.66 -0.69 14.22
C TYR A 170 -1.90 -1.57 14.42
N THR A 171 -2.05 -2.20 15.58
CA THR A 171 -3.29 -2.88 15.96
C THR A 171 -4.44 -1.88 16.12
N ALA A 172 -5.67 -2.37 16.20
CA ALA A 172 -6.84 -1.50 16.45
C ALA A 172 -6.69 -0.72 17.77
N GLU A 173 -6.20 -1.36 18.85
CA GLU A 173 -5.94 -0.71 20.14
C GLU A 173 -4.88 0.40 20.02
N GLN A 174 -3.75 0.12 19.36
CA GLN A 174 -2.69 1.10 19.15
C GLN A 174 -3.14 2.26 18.27
N THR A 175 -3.97 1.96 17.27
CA THR A 175 -4.56 2.97 16.37
C THR A 175 -5.54 3.86 17.13
N ALA A 176 -6.41 3.29 17.95
CA ALA A 176 -7.32 4.06 18.81
C ALA A 176 -6.55 4.99 19.74
N ALA A 177 -5.49 4.48 20.38
CA ALA A 177 -4.68 5.28 21.31
C ALA A 177 -4.00 6.48 20.63
N ILE A 178 -3.43 6.31 19.43
CA ILE A 178 -2.78 7.43 18.73
C ILE A 178 -3.79 8.42 18.15
N ILE A 179 -4.98 7.96 17.74
CA ILE A 179 -6.05 8.82 17.24
C ILE A 179 -6.49 9.83 18.32
N GLU A 180 -6.63 9.40 19.58
CA GLU A 180 -7.01 10.31 20.66
C GLU A 180 -5.96 11.42 20.84
N ILE A 181 -4.67 11.10 20.76
CA ILE A 181 -3.60 12.11 20.80
C ILE A 181 -3.68 13.05 19.60
N PHE A 182 -3.91 12.51 18.40
CA PHE A 182 -4.06 13.33 17.19
C PHE A 182 -5.26 14.26 17.23
N LYS A 183 -6.37 13.87 17.85
CA LYS A 183 -7.53 14.75 18.08
C LYS A 183 -7.15 15.96 18.92
N ASP A 184 -6.46 15.75 20.04
CA ASP A 184 -6.01 16.84 20.92
C ASP A 184 -5.01 17.78 20.23
N LEU A 185 -4.16 17.25 19.36
CA LEU A 185 -3.17 18.00 18.59
C LEU A 185 -3.76 18.64 17.31
N HIS A 186 -5.00 18.31 16.93
CA HIS A 186 -5.61 18.65 15.65
C HIS A 186 -4.75 18.19 14.44
N THR A 187 -4.15 17.02 14.55
CA THR A 187 -3.31 16.42 13.51
C THR A 187 -4.20 15.77 12.45
N PRO A 188 -3.99 16.03 11.14
CA PRO A 188 -4.78 15.45 10.06
C PRO A 188 -4.40 13.97 9.82
N PHE A 189 -4.86 13.09 10.70
CA PHE A 189 -4.71 11.64 10.56
C PHE A 189 -5.76 11.11 9.58
N VAL A 190 -5.36 10.25 8.63
CA VAL A 190 -6.28 9.79 7.57
C VAL A 190 -6.29 8.29 7.35
N VAL A 191 -5.21 7.54 7.66
CA VAL A 191 -5.13 6.12 7.29
C VAL A 191 -4.31 5.29 8.27
N ASN A 192 -4.70 4.01 8.41
CA ASN A 192 -3.79 2.94 8.82
C ASN A 192 -3.54 2.02 7.60
N GLN A 193 -2.26 1.82 7.25
CA GLN A 193 -1.86 0.89 6.19
C GLN A 193 -1.52 -0.46 6.79
N VAL A 194 -2.33 -1.49 6.48
CA VAL A 194 -2.23 -2.83 7.06
C VAL A 194 -2.16 -3.93 6.00
N SER A 195 -1.62 -5.10 6.39
CA SER A 195 -1.72 -6.31 5.58
C SER A 195 -3.19 -6.74 5.52
N TYR A 196 -3.73 -6.84 4.30
CA TYR A 196 -5.11 -7.26 4.14
C TYR A 196 -5.32 -7.91 2.79
N ASN A 197 -5.78 -9.16 2.80
CA ASN A 197 -6.12 -9.93 1.61
C ASN A 197 -7.02 -11.12 1.98
N LEU A 198 -7.45 -11.89 0.99
CA LEU A 198 -8.34 -13.05 1.18
C LEU A 198 -7.83 -14.09 2.20
N LEU A 199 -6.50 -14.23 2.36
CA LEU A 199 -5.87 -15.23 3.23
C LEU A 199 -5.42 -14.66 4.59
N HIS A 200 -5.35 -13.34 4.73
CA HIS A 200 -4.95 -12.62 5.94
C HIS A 200 -5.93 -11.49 6.18
N ARG A 201 -6.87 -11.70 7.09
CA ARG A 201 -8.02 -10.82 7.34
C ARG A 201 -8.04 -10.24 8.75
N GLU A 202 -7.32 -10.88 9.67
CA GLU A 202 -7.43 -10.65 11.10
C GLU A 202 -7.14 -9.21 11.48
N GLU A 203 -6.06 -8.62 10.94
CA GLU A 203 -5.63 -7.26 11.27
C GLU A 203 -6.65 -6.18 10.87
N ALA A 204 -7.44 -6.42 9.83
CA ALA A 204 -8.43 -5.46 9.35
C ALA A 204 -9.85 -5.74 9.88
N GLU A 205 -10.24 -7.02 10.02
CA GLU A 205 -11.62 -7.40 10.33
C GLU A 205 -11.83 -7.78 11.78
N ALA A 206 -10.98 -8.66 12.36
CA ALA A 206 -11.25 -9.30 13.65
C ALA A 206 -11.23 -8.32 14.84
N ASP A 207 -10.38 -7.30 14.78
CA ASP A 207 -10.20 -6.32 15.84
C ASP A 207 -11.02 -5.04 15.62
N GLY A 208 -11.92 -5.01 14.63
CA GLY A 208 -12.78 -3.86 14.35
C GLY A 208 -12.04 -2.64 13.76
N MET A 209 -10.86 -2.82 13.16
CA MET A 209 -10.05 -1.75 12.58
C MET A 209 -10.82 -0.95 11.53
N LEU A 210 -11.57 -1.62 10.65
CA LEU A 210 -12.35 -0.96 9.61
C LEU A 210 -13.39 0.00 10.19
N ASP A 211 -14.12 -0.41 11.23
CA ASP A 211 -15.12 0.43 11.90
C ASP A 211 -14.44 1.55 12.68
N LEU A 212 -13.38 1.25 13.45
CA LEU A 212 -12.62 2.23 14.21
C LEU A 212 -12.14 3.38 13.32
N LEU A 213 -11.54 3.08 12.18
CA LEU A 213 -11.03 4.11 11.27
C LEU A 213 -12.17 4.92 10.65
N ASN A 214 -13.24 4.25 10.18
CA ASN A 214 -14.39 4.92 9.60
C ASN A 214 -15.05 5.90 10.59
N ASP A 215 -15.23 5.47 11.84
CA ASP A 215 -15.82 6.30 12.91
C ASP A 215 -14.92 7.48 13.32
N ASN A 216 -13.63 7.43 12.95
CA ASN A 216 -12.66 8.48 13.19
C ASN A 216 -12.21 9.20 11.92
N HIS A 217 -13.07 9.24 10.86
CA HIS A 217 -12.84 9.98 9.63
C HIS A 217 -11.60 9.55 8.84
N ALA A 218 -11.18 8.29 9.02
CA ALA A 218 -10.02 7.67 8.39
C ALA A 218 -10.40 6.40 7.63
N GLY A 219 -9.44 5.79 6.94
CA GLY A 219 -9.67 4.56 6.18
C GLY A 219 -8.50 3.58 6.25
N VAL A 220 -8.74 2.37 5.74
CA VAL A 220 -7.69 1.37 5.55
C VAL A 220 -7.05 1.55 4.17
N VAL A 221 -5.72 1.55 4.12
CA VAL A 221 -4.96 1.27 2.91
C VAL A 221 -4.42 -0.15 3.00
N ALA A 222 -4.85 -1.04 2.10
CA ALA A 222 -4.47 -2.44 2.14
C ALA A 222 -3.17 -2.69 1.37
N TYR A 223 -2.15 -3.25 2.02
CA TYR A 223 -0.98 -3.75 1.31
C TYR A 223 -0.97 -5.29 1.25
N GLY A 224 -0.18 -5.86 0.33
CA GLY A 224 -0.10 -7.30 0.12
C GLY A 224 -1.39 -7.95 -0.39
N PRO A 225 -2.15 -7.32 -1.31
CA PRO A 225 -3.46 -7.79 -1.76
C PRO A 225 -3.41 -9.18 -2.39
N LEU A 226 -2.25 -9.57 -2.92
CA LEU A 226 -2.02 -10.85 -3.56
C LEU A 226 -1.26 -11.86 -2.68
N ALA A 227 -1.18 -11.62 -1.36
CA ALA A 227 -0.50 -12.50 -0.40
C ALA A 227 0.90 -12.94 -0.90
N GLU A 228 1.75 -11.98 -1.30
CA GLU A 228 3.09 -12.19 -1.87
C GLU A 228 3.10 -13.05 -3.15
N GLY A 229 2.00 -13.11 -3.86
CA GLY A 229 1.83 -13.84 -5.11
C GLY A 229 1.06 -15.15 -4.98
N LEU A 230 0.67 -15.58 -3.78
CA LEU A 230 -0.17 -16.77 -3.57
C LEU A 230 -1.51 -16.64 -4.30
N LEU A 231 -2.11 -15.47 -4.27
CA LEU A 231 -3.38 -15.18 -4.95
C LEU A 231 -3.16 -14.82 -6.43
N THR A 232 -2.27 -15.57 -7.10
CA THR A 232 -2.02 -15.51 -8.55
C THR A 232 -2.00 -16.92 -9.13
N ASN A 233 -1.93 -17.03 -10.44
CA ASN A 233 -1.88 -18.33 -11.13
C ASN A 233 -0.59 -19.13 -10.85
N ARG A 234 0.41 -18.54 -10.22
CA ARG A 234 1.73 -19.15 -9.98
C ARG A 234 1.68 -20.43 -9.14
N TYR A 235 0.74 -20.51 -8.18
CA TYR A 235 0.66 -21.59 -7.21
C TYR A 235 -0.50 -22.56 -7.44
N LEU A 236 -1.21 -22.46 -8.56
CA LEU A 236 -2.37 -23.31 -8.85
C LEU A 236 -1.96 -24.78 -9.09
N ASP A 237 -0.76 -25.02 -9.63
CA ASP A 237 -0.21 -26.36 -9.90
C ASP A 237 0.73 -26.85 -8.78
N GLY A 238 0.84 -26.13 -7.67
CA GLY A 238 1.71 -26.45 -6.54
C GLY A 238 2.65 -25.31 -6.16
N PHE A 239 3.60 -25.60 -5.26
CA PHE A 239 4.57 -24.61 -4.77
C PHE A 239 5.89 -24.74 -5.54
N PRO A 240 6.25 -23.77 -6.40
CA PRO A 240 7.51 -23.80 -7.14
C PRO A 240 8.71 -23.68 -6.18
N ALA A 241 9.77 -24.48 -6.41
CA ALA A 241 10.94 -24.51 -5.54
C ALA A 241 11.74 -23.19 -5.51
N ASP A 242 11.66 -22.41 -6.59
CA ASP A 242 12.31 -21.11 -6.76
C ASP A 242 11.50 -19.93 -6.22
N PHE A 243 10.28 -20.19 -5.72
CA PHE A 243 9.41 -19.20 -5.06
C PHE A 243 9.02 -19.64 -3.65
N PRO A 244 9.96 -19.65 -2.69
CA PRO A 244 9.63 -19.98 -1.31
C PRO A 244 8.71 -18.91 -0.73
N LEU A 245 7.73 -19.35 0.05
CA LEU A 245 6.86 -18.43 0.79
C LEU A 245 7.67 -17.66 1.83
N HIS A 246 7.40 -16.37 1.91
CA HIS A 246 7.97 -15.52 2.97
C HIS A 246 7.30 -15.80 4.32
N ARG A 247 7.84 -15.20 5.39
CA ARG A 247 7.43 -15.47 6.78
C ARG A 247 5.92 -15.33 7.03
N THR A 248 5.29 -14.34 6.41
CA THR A 248 3.85 -14.07 6.54
C THR A 248 2.97 -15.22 6.05
N ASN A 249 3.46 -15.96 5.07
CA ASN A 249 2.73 -17.07 4.46
C ASN A 249 3.35 -18.46 4.79
N ALA A 250 4.32 -18.51 5.68
CA ALA A 250 5.03 -19.77 6.01
C ALA A 250 4.12 -20.84 6.59
N ASN A 251 3.05 -20.46 7.30
CA ASN A 251 2.03 -21.36 7.81
C ASN A 251 1.25 -22.05 6.68
N LEU A 252 1.01 -21.37 5.55
CA LEU A 252 0.31 -21.93 4.39
C LEU A 252 1.16 -22.96 3.63
N ALA A 253 2.48 -22.94 3.82
CA ALA A 253 3.38 -23.96 3.29
C ALA A 253 3.37 -25.28 4.07
N GLN A 254 2.77 -25.31 5.28
CA GLN A 254 2.69 -26.50 6.12
C GLN A 254 1.68 -27.51 5.56
N ASP A 255 0.60 -27.02 4.92
CA ASP A 255 -0.37 -27.84 4.20
C ASP A 255 -0.53 -27.34 2.77
N GLN A 256 0.44 -27.69 1.93
CA GLN A 256 0.48 -27.24 0.53
C GLN A 256 -0.71 -27.77 -0.27
N GLU A 257 -1.13 -28.99 -0.03
CA GLU A 257 -2.25 -29.61 -0.77
C GLU A 257 -3.57 -28.88 -0.48
N ALA A 258 -3.88 -28.64 0.80
CA ALA A 258 -5.07 -27.86 1.18
C ALA A 258 -5.00 -26.42 0.67
N THR A 259 -3.82 -25.79 0.72
CA THR A 259 -3.64 -24.42 0.21
C THR A 259 -3.87 -24.37 -1.30
N VAL A 260 -3.29 -25.28 -2.07
CA VAL A 260 -3.47 -25.36 -3.53
C VAL A 260 -4.93 -25.63 -3.88
N ALA A 261 -5.59 -26.53 -3.16
CA ALA A 261 -7.03 -26.82 -3.35
C ALA A 261 -7.89 -25.56 -3.13
N LYS A 262 -7.60 -24.79 -2.06
CA LYS A 262 -8.26 -23.51 -1.76
C LYS A 262 -8.02 -22.47 -2.85
N LEU A 263 -6.78 -22.31 -3.32
CA LEU A 263 -6.44 -21.40 -4.42
C LEU A 263 -7.16 -21.77 -5.72
N ASN A 264 -7.23 -23.06 -6.07
CA ASN A 264 -7.94 -23.53 -7.25
C ASN A 264 -9.45 -23.29 -7.15
N ALA A 265 -10.05 -23.48 -5.96
CA ALA A 265 -11.46 -23.19 -5.73
C ALA A 265 -11.76 -21.68 -5.90
N LEU A 266 -10.89 -20.79 -5.37
CA LEU A 266 -11.01 -19.35 -5.59
C LEU A 266 -10.80 -18.98 -7.07
N ASN A 267 -9.84 -19.61 -7.74
CA ASN A 267 -9.60 -19.39 -9.18
C ASN A 267 -10.80 -19.81 -10.04
N ALA A 268 -11.55 -20.85 -9.65
CA ALA A 268 -12.78 -21.21 -10.35
C ALA A 268 -13.83 -20.09 -10.24
N VAL A 269 -13.98 -19.44 -9.07
CA VAL A 269 -14.85 -18.27 -8.91
C VAL A 269 -14.38 -17.12 -9.81
N ALA A 270 -13.07 -16.89 -9.88
CA ALA A 270 -12.49 -15.85 -10.75
C ALA A 270 -12.80 -16.14 -12.24
N ALA A 271 -12.60 -17.40 -12.68
CA ALA A 271 -12.86 -17.82 -14.05
C ALA A 271 -14.32 -17.66 -14.46
N ASP A 272 -15.28 -18.00 -13.58
CA ASP A 272 -16.72 -17.78 -13.80
C ASP A 272 -17.04 -16.30 -14.05
N ARG A 273 -16.22 -15.37 -13.51
CA ARG A 273 -16.34 -13.93 -13.67
C ARG A 273 -15.54 -13.36 -14.87
N GLY A 274 -14.81 -14.22 -15.61
CA GLY A 274 -13.88 -13.80 -16.66
C GLY A 274 -12.67 -13.04 -16.11
N GLN A 275 -12.28 -13.28 -14.87
CA GLN A 275 -11.16 -12.63 -14.17
C GLN A 275 -10.04 -13.63 -13.86
N THR A 276 -8.84 -13.10 -13.61
CA THR A 276 -7.75 -13.86 -12.98
C THR A 276 -7.98 -13.94 -11.46
N LEU A 277 -7.34 -14.90 -10.79
CA LEU A 277 -7.36 -14.99 -9.32
C LEU A 277 -6.87 -13.70 -8.66
N ALA A 278 -5.87 -13.04 -9.24
CA ALA A 278 -5.37 -11.75 -8.76
C ALA A 278 -6.44 -10.65 -8.85
N GLN A 279 -7.18 -10.57 -9.93
CA GLN A 279 -8.26 -9.60 -10.10
C GLN A 279 -9.42 -9.88 -9.14
N LEU A 280 -9.80 -11.14 -8.92
CA LEU A 280 -10.79 -11.52 -7.91
C LEU A 280 -10.37 -11.09 -6.51
N ALA A 281 -9.11 -11.35 -6.13
CA ALA A 281 -8.58 -10.98 -4.81
C ALA A 281 -8.63 -9.47 -4.57
N MET A 282 -8.29 -8.67 -5.58
CA MET A 282 -8.37 -7.22 -5.51
C MET A 282 -9.83 -6.71 -5.51
N ALA A 283 -10.71 -7.29 -6.33
CA ALA A 283 -12.14 -6.95 -6.33
C ALA A 283 -12.77 -7.24 -4.97
N TRP A 284 -12.37 -8.34 -4.33
CA TRP A 284 -12.85 -8.68 -2.99
C TRP A 284 -12.45 -7.66 -1.93
N LEU A 285 -11.22 -7.15 -1.97
CA LEU A 285 -10.80 -6.06 -1.08
C LEU A 285 -11.59 -4.77 -1.34
N LEU A 286 -11.78 -4.44 -2.61
CA LEU A 286 -12.47 -3.23 -3.03
C LEU A 286 -14.01 -3.27 -2.85
N LYS A 287 -14.58 -4.41 -2.43
CA LYS A 287 -16.01 -4.48 -2.07
C LYS A 287 -16.36 -3.60 -0.87
N ASP A 288 -15.40 -3.39 0.03
CA ASP A 288 -15.60 -2.60 1.24
C ASP A 288 -15.22 -1.13 0.99
N PRO A 289 -16.14 -0.18 1.13
CA PRO A 289 -15.86 1.24 0.90
C PRO A 289 -14.90 1.85 1.94
N ARG A 290 -14.68 1.20 3.10
CA ARG A 290 -13.74 1.62 4.15
C ARG A 290 -12.28 1.31 3.78
N VAL A 291 -12.05 0.44 2.77
CA VAL A 291 -10.76 0.26 2.13
C VAL A 291 -10.56 1.40 1.13
N ALA A 292 -9.78 2.38 1.51
CA ALA A 292 -9.58 3.60 0.72
C ALA A 292 -8.75 3.37 -0.55
N SER A 293 -7.78 2.45 -0.51
CA SER A 293 -6.95 2.07 -1.66
C SER A 293 -6.25 0.74 -1.39
N ILE A 294 -5.85 0.06 -2.47
CA ILE A 294 -5.02 -1.15 -2.42
C ILE A 294 -3.64 -0.82 -2.98
N VAL A 295 -2.58 -1.10 -2.21
CA VAL A 295 -1.20 -0.95 -2.69
C VAL A 295 -0.80 -2.19 -3.49
N ILE A 296 -0.70 -2.04 -4.80
CA ILE A 296 -0.24 -3.09 -5.71
C ILE A 296 1.23 -2.93 -6.05
N GLY A 297 1.95 -4.04 -6.13
CA GLY A 297 3.27 -4.13 -6.75
C GLY A 297 3.19 -4.71 -8.15
N ALA A 298 4.05 -4.26 -9.06
CA ALA A 298 4.19 -4.88 -10.37
C ALA A 298 5.67 -5.06 -10.70
N SER A 299 6.06 -6.27 -11.13
CA SER A 299 7.43 -6.57 -11.56
C SER A 299 7.65 -6.32 -13.05
N SER A 300 6.58 -6.09 -13.80
CA SER A 300 6.57 -5.81 -15.23
C SER A 300 5.35 -4.97 -15.62
N LEU A 301 5.42 -4.37 -16.81
CA LEU A 301 4.28 -3.65 -17.39
C LEU A 301 3.06 -4.58 -17.57
N GLU A 302 3.28 -5.83 -17.99
CA GLU A 302 2.22 -6.82 -18.15
C GLU A 302 1.46 -7.05 -16.84
N HIS A 303 2.18 -7.26 -15.74
CA HIS A 303 1.56 -7.43 -14.41
C HIS A 303 0.78 -6.17 -13.97
N LEU A 304 1.30 -4.98 -14.22
CA LEU A 304 0.58 -3.74 -13.95
C LEU A 304 -0.74 -3.69 -14.71
N LEU A 305 -0.69 -3.91 -16.03
CA LEU A 305 -1.87 -3.83 -16.90
C LEU A 305 -2.90 -4.93 -16.58
N ASP A 306 -2.45 -6.13 -16.16
CA ASP A 306 -3.36 -7.17 -15.71
C ASP A 306 -4.05 -6.79 -14.39
N ASN A 307 -3.31 -6.23 -13.44
CA ASN A 307 -3.89 -5.75 -12.18
C ASN A 307 -4.92 -4.62 -12.42
N VAL A 308 -4.65 -3.69 -13.31
CA VAL A 308 -5.57 -2.59 -13.64
C VAL A 308 -6.91 -3.10 -14.16
N LYS A 309 -6.96 -4.21 -14.88
CA LYS A 309 -8.22 -4.79 -15.37
C LYS A 309 -9.22 -5.17 -14.28
N VAL A 310 -8.83 -5.20 -13.00
CA VAL A 310 -9.80 -5.37 -11.91
C VAL A 310 -10.91 -4.32 -11.97
N THR A 311 -10.61 -3.12 -12.49
CA THR A 311 -11.57 -2.01 -12.62
C THR A 311 -12.71 -2.32 -13.59
N ASP A 312 -12.54 -3.27 -14.50
CA ASP A 312 -13.57 -3.65 -15.47
C ASP A 312 -14.72 -4.44 -14.81
N ASN A 313 -14.48 -5.12 -13.66
CA ASN A 313 -15.48 -5.93 -12.96
C ASN A 313 -15.21 -6.02 -11.45
N MET A 314 -15.40 -4.92 -10.73
CA MET A 314 -15.12 -4.82 -9.28
C MET A 314 -16.26 -5.35 -8.40
N THR A 315 -17.50 -5.33 -8.89
CA THR A 315 -18.67 -5.70 -8.07
C THR A 315 -18.76 -7.20 -7.89
N LEU A 316 -18.93 -7.65 -6.65
CA LEU A 316 -19.20 -9.03 -6.28
C LEU A 316 -20.65 -9.17 -5.87
N SER A 317 -21.34 -10.21 -6.35
CA SER A 317 -22.68 -10.54 -5.89
C SER A 317 -22.64 -11.20 -4.50
N ASP A 318 -23.77 -11.19 -3.79
CA ASP A 318 -23.91 -11.86 -2.49
C ASP A 318 -23.64 -13.38 -2.61
N GLU A 319 -23.99 -13.99 -3.74
CA GLU A 319 -23.76 -15.40 -4.02
C GLU A 319 -22.27 -15.70 -4.19
N GLU A 320 -21.52 -14.84 -4.92
CA GLU A 320 -20.08 -14.94 -5.08
C GLU A 320 -19.36 -14.74 -3.74
N LEU A 321 -19.78 -13.75 -2.95
CA LEU A 321 -19.23 -13.52 -1.61
C LEU A 321 -19.45 -14.72 -0.69
N ALA A 322 -20.66 -15.31 -0.68
CA ALA A 322 -20.96 -16.49 0.12
C ALA A 322 -20.10 -17.70 -0.31
N LYS A 323 -19.90 -17.90 -1.63
CA LYS A 323 -19.02 -18.95 -2.17
C LYS A 323 -17.58 -18.76 -1.74
N ILE A 324 -17.05 -17.52 -1.82
CA ILE A 324 -15.70 -17.18 -1.36
C ILE A 324 -15.54 -17.46 0.14
N GLU A 325 -16.49 -17.02 0.97
CA GLU A 325 -16.46 -17.27 2.42
C GLU A 325 -16.51 -18.77 2.76
N GLN A 326 -17.24 -19.57 1.98
CA GLN A 326 -17.26 -21.02 2.16
C GLN A 326 -15.92 -21.68 1.83
N ILE A 327 -15.21 -21.19 0.81
CA ILE A 327 -13.89 -21.69 0.41
C ILE A 327 -12.82 -21.33 1.46
N LEU A 328 -12.94 -20.16 2.09
CA LEU A 328 -11.97 -19.66 3.05
C LEU A 328 -12.05 -20.31 4.44
N LYS A 329 -13.20 -20.86 4.79
CA LYS A 329 -13.39 -21.65 6.04
C LYS A 329 -12.60 -22.95 6.00
#